data_ad669a1963893edf7c16b54e3c44a1b4
#
_entry.id   ad669a1963893edf7c16b54e3c44a1b4
#
_cell.length_a   1.000
_cell.length_b   1.000
_cell.length_c   1.000
_cell.angle_alpha   90.00
_cell.angle_beta   90.00
_cell.angle_gamma   90.00
#
_symmetry.space_group_name_H-M   'P 1'
#
loop_
_entity.id
_entity.type
_entity.pdbx_description
1 polymer ?
#
loop_
_entity_poly.entity_id
_entity_poly.type
_entity_poly.pdbx_seq_one_letter_code
_entity_poly.pdbx_strand_id
1 'polypeptide(L)'
;MLRYFLLPLLLAAIQPAQAHTLSATDTLPCMQKAEQLLDEALHFMEKNYYRRDEVSWPQFEARARQQLFAAGNCEDAYASIKWCFKQLNEPHSFVMPPAKAARYNGDEDGPAPEPVLSDLVGEIRGEWLQDSIAYLTVPWVSTTDSLVCERIADSLQRVIARLDARGGISRWIIDLRKNSGGNCWPMLTGIGPLLGDGVCGYFVSGDQRVSIAYHDGSAFEGRHVLCRVSDQGYRTQRAKKSIVVLTGRRTVSAGEIVALAFKGKAQTLLIGEPTAGYTTANATYMLSDRSMLVLTKCQEADYTGRICEGSIVPDKLISTAGPTMGTAAAGDDPVKEAAVSWLTTR
;
A
#
# COMPACT_ATOMS: atom_id res chain seq x y z
N MET A 1 -2.18 -36.29 -76.88
CA MET A 1 -1.50 -37.11 -75.87
C MET A 1 -1.34 -36.24 -74.65
N LEU A 2 -2.26 -36.37 -73.68
CA LEU A 2 -2.22 -35.57 -72.42
C LEU A 2 -1.84 -36.50 -71.28
N ARG A 3 -0.65 -36.29 -70.69
CA ARG A 3 -0.18 -37.06 -69.54
C ARG A 3 -0.64 -36.40 -68.26
N TYR A 4 -1.52 -37.05 -67.48
CA TYR A 4 -1.91 -36.70 -66.15
C TYR A 4 -0.77 -37.14 -65.15
N PHE A 5 -0.21 -36.18 -64.43
CA PHE A 5 0.62 -36.44 -63.23
C PHE A 5 -0.29 -36.51 -62.01
N LEU A 6 -0.35 -37.71 -61.43
CA LEU A 6 -0.94 -37.90 -60.11
C LEU A 6 0.09 -37.54 -59.03
N LEU A 7 -0.25 -36.54 -58.21
CA LEU A 7 0.51 -36.20 -56.99
C LEU A 7 -0.03 -37.04 -55.84
N PRO A 8 0.80 -37.72 -55.01
CA PRO A 8 0.29 -38.44 -53.86
C PRO A 8 -0.03 -37.46 -52.72
N LEU A 9 -1.23 -37.51 -52.13
CA LEU A 9 -1.60 -36.87 -50.89
C LEU A 9 -0.80 -37.50 -49.76
N LEU A 10 0.12 -36.72 -49.12
CA LEU A 10 0.66 -37.07 -47.83
C LEU A 10 -0.37 -36.75 -46.73
N LEU A 11 -1.01 -37.78 -46.17
CA LEU A 11 -1.73 -37.67 -44.91
C LEU A 11 -0.70 -37.50 -43.80
N ALA A 12 -0.57 -36.28 -43.27
CA ALA A 12 0.12 -36.02 -42.00
C ALA A 12 -0.71 -36.58 -40.85
N ALA A 13 -0.24 -37.64 -40.24
CA ALA A 13 -0.81 -38.19 -39.04
C ALA A 13 -0.61 -37.17 -37.91
N ILE A 14 -1.73 -36.60 -37.41
CA ILE A 14 -1.74 -35.79 -36.20
C ILE A 14 -1.51 -36.75 -35.02
N GLN A 15 -0.31 -36.74 -34.48
CA GLN A 15 -0.01 -37.42 -33.22
C GLN A 15 -0.71 -36.65 -32.09
N PRO A 16 -1.45 -37.33 -31.19
CA PRO A 16 -2.00 -36.66 -30.03
C PRO A 16 -0.85 -36.18 -29.13
N ALA A 17 -0.91 -34.92 -28.72
CA ALA A 17 0.00 -34.36 -27.74
C ALA A 17 -0.03 -35.27 -26.48
N GLN A 18 1.08 -35.93 -26.20
CA GLN A 18 1.25 -36.65 -24.96
C GLN A 18 1.22 -35.63 -23.83
N ALA A 19 0.17 -35.65 -23.04
CA ALA A 19 0.17 -35.03 -21.74
C ALA A 19 1.30 -35.68 -20.93
N HIS A 20 2.36 -34.93 -20.69
CA HIS A 20 3.40 -35.31 -19.75
C HIS A 20 2.76 -35.41 -18.36
N THR A 21 2.32 -36.59 -17.96
CA THR A 21 2.06 -36.89 -16.57
C THR A 21 3.41 -36.87 -15.87
N LEU A 22 3.62 -35.87 -15.01
CA LEU A 22 4.79 -35.82 -14.12
C LEU A 22 4.90 -37.16 -13.38
N SER A 23 6.05 -37.79 -13.46
CA SER A 23 6.34 -39.03 -12.75
C SER A 23 6.26 -38.78 -11.24
N ALA A 24 5.83 -39.77 -10.47
CA ALA A 24 5.79 -39.68 -8.99
C ALA A 24 7.16 -39.33 -8.37
N THR A 25 8.25 -39.59 -9.08
CA THR A 25 9.62 -39.23 -8.68
C THR A 25 9.96 -37.75 -8.90
N ASP A 26 9.27 -37.05 -9.82
CA ASP A 26 9.48 -35.61 -10.08
C ASP A 26 8.64 -34.73 -9.16
N THR A 27 7.56 -35.29 -8.57
CA THR A 27 6.65 -34.54 -7.66
C THR A 27 7.18 -34.46 -6.22
N LEU A 28 7.95 -35.42 -5.76
CA LEU A 28 8.50 -35.45 -4.40
C LEU A 28 9.40 -34.23 -4.08
N PRO A 29 10.40 -33.88 -4.90
CA PRO A 29 11.22 -32.69 -4.66
C PRO A 29 10.40 -31.37 -4.70
N CYS A 30 9.36 -31.34 -5.52
CA CYS A 30 8.50 -30.16 -5.64
C CYS A 30 7.61 -30.00 -4.39
N MET A 31 7.00 -31.09 -3.90
CA MET A 31 6.22 -31.07 -2.67
C MET A 31 7.06 -30.68 -1.44
N GLN A 32 8.31 -31.16 -1.34
CA GLN A 32 9.21 -30.76 -0.26
C GLN A 32 9.49 -29.26 -0.24
N LYS A 33 9.69 -28.65 -1.43
CA LYS A 33 9.83 -27.19 -1.53
C LYS A 33 8.57 -26.45 -1.11
N ALA A 34 7.41 -26.95 -1.51
CA ALA A 34 6.14 -26.35 -1.13
C ALA A 34 5.88 -26.43 0.38
N GLU A 35 6.22 -27.57 1.00
CA GLU A 35 6.18 -27.75 2.47
C GLU A 35 7.14 -26.77 3.16
N GLN A 36 8.38 -26.67 2.69
CA GLN A 36 9.36 -25.73 3.24
C GLN A 36 8.85 -24.31 3.22
N LEU A 37 8.31 -23.83 2.09
CA LEU A 37 7.76 -22.47 1.99
C LEU A 37 6.56 -22.24 2.90
N LEU A 38 5.69 -23.24 3.04
CA LEU A 38 4.56 -23.17 3.97
C LEU A 38 5.06 -23.11 5.41
N ASP A 39 6.05 -23.94 5.77
CA ASP A 39 6.63 -23.98 7.12
C ASP A 39 7.30 -22.67 7.50
N GLU A 40 8.05 -22.06 6.57
CA GLU A 40 8.66 -20.74 6.75
C GLU A 40 7.58 -19.67 6.99
N ALA A 41 6.53 -19.68 6.17
CA ALA A 41 5.43 -18.72 6.30
C ALA A 41 4.67 -18.90 7.64
N LEU A 42 4.37 -20.14 8.04
CA LEU A 42 3.72 -20.46 9.32
C LEU A 42 4.57 -20.03 10.50
N HIS A 43 5.89 -20.27 10.45
CA HIS A 43 6.82 -19.81 11.46
C HIS A 43 6.82 -18.29 11.64
N PHE A 44 6.81 -17.52 10.53
CA PHE A 44 6.71 -16.07 10.62
C PHE A 44 5.35 -15.62 11.14
N MET A 45 4.25 -16.28 10.74
CA MET A 45 2.90 -15.98 11.23
C MET A 45 2.81 -16.21 12.74
N GLU A 46 3.23 -17.38 13.24
CA GLU A 46 3.20 -17.72 14.67
C GLU A 46 3.96 -16.70 15.51
N LYS A 47 5.12 -16.26 15.05
CA LYS A 47 5.97 -15.32 15.80
C LYS A 47 5.54 -13.86 15.71
N ASN A 48 4.99 -13.44 14.60
CA ASN A 48 4.89 -12.01 14.28
C ASN A 48 3.49 -11.51 13.97
N TYR A 49 2.51 -12.38 13.72
CA TYR A 49 1.15 -11.94 13.47
C TYR A 49 0.60 -11.16 14.69
N TYR A 50 -0.04 -10.02 14.48
CA TYR A 50 -0.45 -9.13 15.58
C TYR A 50 -1.49 -9.75 16.54
N ARG A 51 -2.27 -10.73 16.06
CA ARG A 51 -3.23 -11.51 16.87
C ARG A 51 -2.80 -12.95 17.08
N ARG A 52 -1.48 -13.23 17.09
CA ARG A 52 -0.94 -14.59 17.22
C ARG A 52 -1.40 -15.33 18.48
N ASP A 53 -1.66 -14.58 19.56
CA ASP A 53 -2.07 -15.16 20.84
C ASP A 53 -3.54 -15.65 20.82
N GLU A 54 -4.32 -15.32 19.78
CA GLU A 54 -5.68 -15.78 19.56
C GLU A 54 -5.74 -17.07 18.71
N VAL A 55 -4.60 -17.58 18.22
CA VAL A 55 -4.51 -18.68 17.28
C VAL A 55 -4.00 -19.94 17.96
N SER A 56 -4.72 -21.05 17.81
CA SER A 56 -4.20 -22.38 18.20
C SER A 56 -3.25 -22.92 17.13
N TRP A 57 -1.97 -22.51 17.18
CA TRP A 57 -0.97 -22.77 16.15
C TRP A 57 -0.81 -24.25 15.80
N PRO A 58 -0.73 -25.23 16.76
CA PRO A 58 -0.59 -26.64 16.39
C PRO A 58 -1.74 -27.14 15.51
N GLN A 59 -2.97 -26.72 15.81
CA GLN A 59 -4.14 -27.11 15.03
C GLN A 59 -4.21 -26.36 13.71
N PHE A 60 -3.81 -25.09 13.70
CA PHE A 60 -3.78 -24.27 12.50
C PHE A 60 -2.78 -24.79 11.48
N GLU A 61 -1.56 -25.13 11.93
CA GLU A 61 -0.50 -25.71 11.08
C GLU A 61 -0.91 -27.06 10.51
N ALA A 62 -1.46 -27.97 11.34
CA ALA A 62 -1.94 -29.26 10.87
C ALA A 62 -2.96 -29.11 9.72
N ARG A 63 -3.90 -28.16 9.85
CA ARG A 63 -4.89 -27.87 8.80
C ARG A 63 -4.27 -27.24 7.57
N ALA A 64 -3.29 -26.34 7.72
CA ALA A 64 -2.57 -25.73 6.61
C ALA A 64 -1.81 -26.77 5.78
N ARG A 65 -1.11 -27.71 6.44
CA ARG A 65 -0.44 -28.85 5.78
C ARG A 65 -1.44 -29.78 5.09
N GLN A 66 -2.56 -30.09 5.75
CA GLN A 66 -3.61 -30.88 5.12
C GLN A 66 -4.15 -30.20 3.84
N GLN A 67 -4.28 -28.87 3.85
CA GLN A 67 -4.70 -28.09 2.69
C GLN A 67 -3.69 -28.18 1.54
N LEU A 68 -2.38 -28.12 1.85
CA LEU A 68 -1.32 -28.25 0.85
C LEU A 68 -1.35 -29.65 0.20
N PHE A 69 -1.45 -30.71 0.99
CA PHE A 69 -1.49 -32.08 0.47
C PHE A 69 -2.77 -32.38 -0.31
N ALA A 70 -3.92 -31.85 0.11
CA ALA A 70 -5.18 -32.05 -0.59
C ALA A 70 -5.21 -31.36 -1.97
N ALA A 71 -4.45 -30.29 -2.16
CA ALA A 71 -4.33 -29.61 -3.45
C ALA A 71 -3.61 -30.48 -4.50
N GLY A 72 -2.74 -31.41 -4.06
CA GLY A 72 -2.01 -32.35 -4.93
C GLY A 72 -1.08 -31.70 -5.96
N ASN A 73 -0.93 -30.39 -5.86
CA ASN A 73 -0.17 -29.55 -6.78
C ASN A 73 0.90 -28.80 -5.99
N CYS A 74 2.14 -29.12 -6.29
CA CYS A 74 3.29 -28.47 -5.65
C CYS A 74 3.66 -27.10 -6.21
N GLU A 75 3.07 -26.71 -7.34
CA GLU A 75 3.37 -25.41 -7.98
C GLU A 75 2.73 -24.23 -7.24
N ASP A 76 1.76 -24.48 -6.35
CA ASP A 76 1.00 -23.43 -5.68
C ASP A 76 1.10 -23.48 -4.13
N ALA A 77 2.34 -23.50 -3.60
CA ALA A 77 2.56 -23.29 -2.16
C ALA A 77 1.91 -21.99 -1.67
N TYR A 78 1.85 -20.96 -2.54
CA TYR A 78 1.19 -19.69 -2.22
C TYR A 78 -0.32 -19.81 -2.02
N ALA A 79 -1.00 -20.79 -2.64
CA ALA A 79 -2.40 -21.05 -2.40
C ALA A 79 -2.65 -21.44 -0.94
N SER A 80 -1.79 -22.31 -0.38
CA SER A 80 -1.86 -22.73 1.02
C SER A 80 -1.55 -21.57 1.98
N ILE A 81 -0.59 -20.72 1.66
CA ILE A 81 -0.29 -19.52 2.44
C ILE A 81 -1.46 -18.52 2.37
N LYS A 82 -2.05 -18.30 1.20
CA LYS A 82 -3.25 -17.46 1.04
C LYS A 82 -4.44 -18.04 1.80
N TRP A 83 -4.57 -19.37 1.83
CA TRP A 83 -5.59 -20.05 2.65
C TRP A 83 -5.40 -19.74 4.14
N CYS A 84 -4.15 -19.70 4.64
CA CYS A 84 -3.85 -19.32 6.01
C CYS A 84 -4.38 -17.90 6.32
N PHE A 85 -4.10 -16.91 5.46
CA PHE A 85 -4.61 -15.54 5.64
C PHE A 85 -6.14 -15.50 5.67
N LYS A 86 -6.79 -16.27 4.80
CA LYS A 86 -8.26 -16.37 4.80
C LYS A 86 -8.80 -16.96 6.11
N GLN A 87 -8.14 -17.98 6.67
CA GLN A 87 -8.55 -18.57 7.95
C GLN A 87 -8.33 -17.62 9.14
N LEU A 88 -7.28 -16.79 9.08
CA LEU A 88 -7.02 -15.74 10.06
C LEU A 88 -7.95 -14.53 9.91
N ASN A 89 -8.81 -14.51 8.88
CA ASN A 89 -9.60 -13.34 8.47
C ASN A 89 -8.74 -12.10 8.30
N GLU A 90 -7.58 -12.27 7.65
CA GLU A 90 -6.54 -11.26 7.53
C GLU A 90 -6.40 -10.83 6.05
N PRO A 91 -7.15 -9.81 5.61
CA PRO A 91 -7.15 -9.38 4.21
C PRO A 91 -5.95 -8.50 3.83
N HIS A 92 -5.21 -7.98 4.82
CA HIS A 92 -4.08 -7.08 4.58
C HIS A 92 -2.74 -7.82 4.40
N SER A 93 -2.69 -9.11 4.76
CA SER A 93 -1.51 -9.96 4.55
C SER A 93 -1.56 -10.67 3.19
N PHE A 94 -0.41 -10.80 2.55
CA PHE A 94 -0.29 -11.47 1.25
C PHE A 94 1.13 -11.98 0.98
N VAL A 95 1.28 -12.81 -0.07
CA VAL A 95 2.58 -13.21 -0.60
C VAL A 95 2.87 -12.43 -1.88
N MET A 96 4.03 -11.85 -1.95
CA MET A 96 4.56 -11.17 -3.13
C MET A 96 5.51 -12.12 -3.86
N PRO A 97 5.24 -12.48 -5.12
CA PRO A 97 6.13 -13.36 -5.89
C PRO A 97 7.55 -12.77 -6.06
N PRO A 98 8.59 -13.59 -6.30
CA PRO A 98 9.99 -13.17 -6.32
C PRO A 98 10.28 -11.93 -7.19
N ALA A 99 9.82 -11.93 -8.43
CA ALA A 99 10.04 -10.80 -9.34
C ALA A 99 9.41 -9.48 -8.84
N LYS A 100 8.26 -9.56 -8.16
CA LYS A 100 7.60 -8.40 -7.58
C LYS A 100 8.29 -7.96 -6.29
N ALA A 101 8.77 -8.91 -5.48
CA ALA A 101 9.51 -8.64 -4.26
C ALA A 101 10.84 -7.93 -4.56
N ALA A 102 11.60 -8.42 -5.54
CA ALA A 102 12.84 -7.80 -6.00
C ALA A 102 12.61 -6.34 -6.44
N ARG A 103 11.59 -6.11 -7.26
CA ARG A 103 11.24 -4.75 -7.71
C ARG A 103 10.84 -3.84 -6.53
N TYR A 104 10.10 -4.36 -5.57
CA TYR A 104 9.67 -3.61 -4.39
C TYR A 104 10.86 -3.18 -3.52
N ASN A 105 11.86 -4.06 -3.37
CA ASN A 105 13.07 -3.79 -2.59
C ASN A 105 14.10 -2.92 -3.33
N GLY A 106 13.98 -2.76 -4.65
CA GLY A 106 14.99 -2.09 -5.47
C GLY A 106 16.23 -2.97 -5.73
N ASP A 107 16.07 -4.30 -5.71
CA ASP A 107 17.17 -5.24 -6.02
C ASP A 107 17.49 -5.16 -7.53
N GLU A 108 18.68 -4.64 -7.88
CA GLU A 108 19.14 -4.46 -9.27
C GLU A 108 19.34 -5.79 -10.00
N ASP A 109 19.64 -6.87 -9.28
CA ASP A 109 19.86 -8.22 -9.82
C ASP A 109 18.57 -9.00 -10.14
N GLY A 110 17.41 -8.37 -10.00
CA GLY A 110 16.12 -8.98 -10.29
C GLY A 110 15.94 -9.23 -11.81
N PRO A 111 15.22 -10.31 -12.22
CA PRO A 111 15.01 -10.64 -13.63
C PRO A 111 14.06 -9.67 -14.37
N ALA A 112 13.66 -8.59 -13.75
CA ALA A 112 12.72 -7.63 -14.32
C ALA A 112 13.46 -6.42 -14.96
N PRO A 113 12.95 -5.85 -16.06
CA PRO A 113 13.45 -4.59 -16.59
C PRO A 113 13.36 -3.50 -15.52
N GLU A 114 14.28 -2.51 -15.55
CA GLU A 114 14.25 -1.36 -14.64
C GLU A 114 12.83 -0.79 -14.57
N PRO A 115 12.25 -0.65 -13.35
CA PRO A 115 10.90 -0.14 -13.22
C PRO A 115 10.85 1.32 -13.68
N VAL A 116 9.90 1.63 -14.54
CA VAL A 116 9.59 3.02 -14.84
C VAL A 116 9.04 3.66 -13.56
N LEU A 117 9.46 4.88 -13.24
CA LEU A 117 9.05 5.57 -12.01
C LEU A 117 7.51 5.58 -11.81
N SER A 118 6.75 5.65 -12.90
CA SER A 118 5.28 5.56 -12.88
C SER A 118 4.72 4.23 -12.36
N ASP A 119 5.54 3.16 -12.34
CA ASP A 119 5.16 1.85 -11.80
C ASP A 119 5.42 1.74 -10.29
N LEU A 120 6.16 2.70 -9.73
CA LEU A 120 6.57 2.73 -8.33
C LEU A 120 5.84 3.80 -7.52
N VAL A 121 5.31 4.81 -8.18
CA VAL A 121 4.67 5.95 -7.50
C VAL A 121 3.50 6.48 -8.33
N GLY A 122 2.42 6.84 -7.65
CA GLY A 122 1.28 7.53 -8.26
C GLY A 122 1.59 9.00 -8.62
N GLU A 123 0.61 9.68 -9.17
CA GLU A 123 0.74 11.08 -9.58
C GLU A 123 0.92 12.02 -8.38
N ILE A 124 1.97 12.84 -8.41
CA ILE A 124 2.16 13.99 -7.52
C ILE A 124 1.68 15.24 -8.25
N ARG A 125 0.53 15.75 -7.87
CA ARG A 125 -0.05 16.96 -8.45
C ARG A 125 -0.24 18.03 -7.41
N GLY A 126 0.18 19.24 -7.71
CA GLY A 126 -0.10 20.42 -6.90
C GLY A 126 -0.64 21.55 -7.76
N GLU A 127 -1.76 22.14 -7.37
CA GLU A 127 -2.41 23.24 -8.07
C GLU A 127 -2.96 24.30 -7.10
N TRP A 128 -3.10 25.49 -7.61
CA TRP A 128 -3.83 26.55 -6.96
C TRP A 128 -5.30 26.47 -7.35
N LEU A 129 -6.14 26.52 -6.34
CA LEU A 129 -7.57 26.72 -6.54
C LEU A 129 -7.94 28.20 -6.28
N GLN A 130 -9.23 28.50 -6.40
CA GLN A 130 -9.76 29.81 -6.04
C GLN A 130 -9.45 30.18 -4.57
N ASP A 131 -9.48 31.49 -4.26
CA ASP A 131 -9.37 32.01 -2.88
C ASP A 131 -8.08 31.58 -2.13
N SER A 132 -6.97 31.41 -2.84
CA SER A 132 -5.68 31.06 -2.24
C SER A 132 -5.68 29.71 -1.51
N ILE A 133 -6.42 28.75 -2.01
CA ILE A 133 -6.41 27.36 -1.53
C ILE A 133 -5.40 26.56 -2.37
N ALA A 134 -4.44 25.92 -1.72
CA ALA A 134 -3.55 24.95 -2.36
C ALA A 134 -4.14 23.55 -2.32
N TYR A 135 -4.06 22.86 -3.43
CA TYR A 135 -4.46 21.46 -3.57
C TYR A 135 -3.23 20.60 -3.88
N LEU A 136 -3.11 19.48 -3.19
CA LEU A 136 -2.01 18.53 -3.31
C LEU A 136 -2.54 17.10 -3.33
N THR A 137 -2.15 16.30 -4.34
CA THR A 137 -2.34 14.84 -4.27
C THR A 137 -1.15 14.19 -3.59
N VAL A 138 -1.40 13.24 -2.68
CA VAL A 138 -0.35 12.40 -2.11
C VAL A 138 -0.45 11.02 -2.77
N PRO A 139 0.61 10.58 -3.46
CA PRO A 139 0.59 9.36 -4.26
C PRO A 139 0.65 8.10 -3.38
N TRP A 140 0.25 6.95 -3.94
CA TRP A 140 0.69 5.64 -3.46
C TRP A 140 2.18 5.43 -3.81
N VAL A 141 2.90 4.63 -3.02
CA VAL A 141 4.34 4.35 -3.22
C VAL A 141 4.61 2.87 -3.07
N SER A 142 5.08 2.22 -4.13
CA SER A 142 5.33 0.75 -4.18
C SER A 142 6.82 0.44 -4.30
N THR A 143 7.63 1.00 -3.41
CA THR A 143 9.07 0.71 -3.31
C THR A 143 9.59 0.98 -1.90
N THR A 144 10.68 0.30 -1.54
CA THR A 144 11.50 0.58 -0.35
C THR A 144 12.90 1.06 -0.71
N ASP A 145 13.21 1.22 -2.01
CA ASP A 145 14.47 1.83 -2.45
C ASP A 145 14.63 3.22 -1.83
N SER A 146 15.72 3.41 -1.09
CA SER A 146 15.94 4.61 -0.28
C SER A 146 16.11 5.87 -1.13
N LEU A 147 16.78 5.75 -2.29
CA LEU A 147 17.01 6.89 -3.18
C LEU A 147 15.71 7.30 -3.91
N VAL A 148 14.90 6.31 -4.30
CA VAL A 148 13.59 6.58 -4.89
C VAL A 148 12.66 7.20 -3.86
N CYS A 149 12.63 6.68 -2.63
CA CYS A 149 11.85 7.24 -1.52
C CYS A 149 12.23 8.69 -1.21
N GLU A 150 13.53 9.01 -1.15
CA GLU A 150 14.05 10.36 -0.96
C GLU A 150 13.57 11.29 -2.08
N ARG A 151 13.70 10.89 -3.36
CA ARG A 151 13.24 11.67 -4.53
C ARG A 151 11.73 11.93 -4.53
N ILE A 152 10.93 10.98 -4.04
CA ILE A 152 9.47 11.15 -3.89
C ILE A 152 9.18 12.19 -2.81
N ALA A 153 9.83 12.10 -1.65
CA ALA A 153 9.70 13.06 -0.56
C ALA A 153 10.10 14.46 -1.00
N ASP A 154 11.24 14.60 -1.67
CA ASP A 154 11.71 15.86 -2.26
C ASP A 154 10.71 16.46 -3.26
N SER A 155 10.12 15.60 -4.08
CA SER A 155 9.16 16.05 -5.10
C SER A 155 7.90 16.61 -4.45
N LEU A 156 7.39 15.96 -3.40
CA LEU A 156 6.25 16.46 -2.62
C LEU A 156 6.59 17.79 -1.93
N GLN A 157 7.74 17.89 -1.27
CA GLN A 157 8.15 19.15 -0.60
C GLN A 157 8.40 20.28 -1.60
N ARG A 158 8.98 19.99 -2.78
CA ARG A 158 9.11 20.99 -3.86
C ARG A 158 7.76 21.49 -4.36
N VAL A 159 6.76 20.62 -4.49
CA VAL A 159 5.40 21.05 -4.86
C VAL A 159 4.80 21.93 -3.77
N ILE A 160 4.93 21.57 -2.49
CA ILE A 160 4.47 22.39 -1.37
C ILE A 160 5.16 23.76 -1.38
N ALA A 161 6.50 23.79 -1.50
CA ALA A 161 7.28 25.02 -1.55
C ALA A 161 6.86 25.93 -2.70
N ARG A 162 6.67 25.38 -3.89
CA ARG A 162 6.21 26.13 -5.08
C ARG A 162 4.83 26.75 -4.87
N LEU A 163 3.92 26.00 -4.24
CA LEU A 163 2.59 26.52 -3.92
C LEU A 163 2.66 27.59 -2.85
N ASP A 164 3.43 27.40 -1.79
CA ASP A 164 3.56 28.33 -0.66
C ASP A 164 4.30 29.62 -1.02
N ALA A 165 5.18 29.61 -2.03
CA ALA A 165 5.96 30.77 -2.46
C ALA A 165 5.13 31.96 -2.97
N ARG A 166 3.88 31.76 -3.34
CA ARG A 166 2.97 32.80 -3.85
C ARG A 166 2.33 33.71 -2.77
N GLY A 167 2.82 33.67 -1.53
CA GLY A 167 2.33 34.57 -0.50
C GLY A 167 1.93 33.93 0.81
N GLY A 168 2.47 32.76 1.12
CA GLY A 168 2.23 32.07 2.38
C GLY A 168 0.80 31.55 2.52
N ILE A 169 0.57 30.38 1.97
CA ILE A 169 -0.76 29.75 1.99
C ILE A 169 -1.08 29.24 3.39
N SER A 170 -2.29 29.53 3.84
CA SER A 170 -2.83 28.97 5.08
C SER A 170 -3.91 27.91 4.88
N ARG A 171 -4.37 27.69 3.64
CA ARG A 171 -5.49 26.79 3.32
C ARG A 171 -5.05 25.70 2.36
N TRP A 172 -5.19 24.44 2.78
CA TRP A 172 -4.68 23.29 2.03
C TRP A 172 -5.72 22.19 1.90
N ILE A 173 -5.79 21.60 0.72
CA ILE A 173 -6.49 20.34 0.46
C ILE A 173 -5.45 19.28 0.15
N ILE A 174 -5.46 18.18 0.90
CA ILE A 174 -4.64 16.99 0.68
C ILE A 174 -5.55 15.89 0.17
N ASP A 175 -5.35 15.44 -1.04
CA ASP A 175 -6.20 14.41 -1.65
C ASP A 175 -5.55 13.03 -1.56
N LEU A 176 -6.17 12.14 -0.79
CA LEU A 176 -5.80 10.74 -0.60
C LEU A 176 -6.74 9.77 -1.32
N ARG A 177 -7.76 10.26 -2.03
CA ARG A 177 -8.81 9.40 -2.61
C ARG A 177 -8.31 8.38 -3.63
N LYS A 178 -7.13 8.59 -4.21
CA LYS A 178 -6.46 7.65 -5.13
C LYS A 178 -5.23 6.99 -4.52
N ASN A 179 -4.97 7.19 -3.22
CA ASN A 179 -3.81 6.62 -2.55
C ASN A 179 -4.11 5.18 -2.08
N SER A 180 -3.68 4.21 -2.87
CA SER A 180 -3.86 2.77 -2.60
C SER A 180 -2.82 2.18 -1.64
N GLY A 181 -2.05 3.01 -0.93
CA GLY A 181 -1.11 2.57 0.09
C GLY A 181 0.32 2.35 -0.40
N GLY A 182 0.99 1.39 0.20
CA GLY A 182 2.40 1.06 -0.03
C GLY A 182 3.32 1.57 1.08
N ASN A 183 4.42 2.24 0.74
CA ASN A 183 5.37 2.77 1.71
C ASN A 183 4.94 4.16 2.22
N CYS A 184 4.58 4.26 3.50
CA CYS A 184 4.12 5.52 4.10
C CYS A 184 5.25 6.54 4.35
N TRP A 185 6.49 6.09 4.48
CA TRP A 185 7.59 6.93 4.92
C TRP A 185 7.89 8.09 3.96
N PRO A 186 8.05 7.89 2.64
CA PRO A 186 8.22 9.01 1.71
C PRO A 186 6.99 9.92 1.63
N MET A 187 5.78 9.39 1.86
CA MET A 187 4.56 10.20 1.92
C MET A 187 4.60 11.15 3.12
N LEU A 188 4.84 10.62 4.34
CA LEU A 188 4.92 11.40 5.58
C LEU A 188 6.06 12.42 5.54
N THR A 189 7.24 12.01 5.03
CA THR A 189 8.38 12.92 4.83
C THR A 189 8.02 14.05 3.88
N GLY A 190 7.39 13.72 2.76
CA GLY A 190 7.04 14.69 1.73
C GLY A 190 5.97 15.71 2.15
N ILE A 191 4.97 15.29 2.92
CA ILE A 191 3.92 16.19 3.44
C ILE A 191 4.29 16.79 4.80
N GLY A 192 5.43 16.47 5.36
CA GLY A 192 5.89 16.92 6.67
C GLY A 192 5.76 18.42 6.91
N PRO A 193 6.03 19.31 5.94
CA PRO A 193 5.79 20.75 6.07
C PRO A 193 4.34 21.13 6.43
N LEU A 194 3.37 20.28 6.08
CA LEU A 194 1.96 20.47 6.40
C LEU A 194 1.58 19.79 7.72
N LEU A 195 2.22 18.68 8.08
CA LEU A 195 2.04 17.98 9.35
C LEU A 195 2.57 18.77 10.54
N GLY A 196 3.71 19.44 10.34
CA GLY A 196 4.52 20.02 11.42
C GLY A 196 5.34 18.96 12.18
N ASP A 197 6.35 19.42 12.91
CA ASP A 197 7.21 18.55 13.72
C ASP A 197 6.40 17.89 14.85
N GLY A 198 6.66 16.63 15.13
CA GLY A 198 6.10 15.87 16.23
C GLY A 198 5.54 14.51 15.85
N VAL A 199 4.84 13.90 16.79
CA VAL A 199 4.21 12.59 16.63
C VAL A 199 3.00 12.70 15.68
N CYS A 200 2.97 11.81 14.68
CA CYS A 200 1.91 11.71 13.69
C CYS A 200 0.94 10.55 14.01
N GLY A 201 1.40 9.53 14.73
CA GLY A 201 0.66 8.33 15.06
C GLY A 201 1.51 7.31 15.78
N TYR A 202 0.98 6.10 15.93
CA TYR A 202 1.70 4.98 16.54
C TYR A 202 1.39 3.69 15.83
N PHE A 203 2.38 2.79 15.82
CA PHE A 203 2.18 1.36 15.63
C PHE A 203 1.99 0.70 17.01
N VAL A 204 0.96 -0.12 17.14
CA VAL A 204 0.57 -0.76 18.42
C VAL A 204 0.53 -2.27 18.25
N SER A 205 1.27 -3.00 19.10
CA SER A 205 1.27 -4.45 19.17
C SER A 205 1.24 -4.89 20.63
N GLY A 206 0.11 -5.39 21.11
CA GLY A 206 -0.11 -5.62 22.53
C GLY A 206 0.10 -4.32 23.33
N ASP A 207 0.95 -4.39 24.35
CA ASP A 207 1.30 -3.23 25.19
C ASP A 207 2.39 -2.32 24.59
N GLN A 208 2.99 -2.75 23.48
CA GLN A 208 4.06 -1.97 22.84
C GLN A 208 3.48 -0.92 21.91
N ARG A 209 4.04 0.30 22.00
CA ARG A 209 3.73 1.43 21.13
C ARG A 209 5.01 2.01 20.57
N VAL A 210 5.09 2.08 19.25
CA VAL A 210 6.20 2.70 18.53
C VAL A 210 5.66 3.94 17.83
N SER A 211 6.24 5.11 18.11
CA SER A 211 5.80 6.37 17.52
C SER A 211 6.15 6.44 16.04
N ILE A 212 5.22 7.01 15.26
CA ILE A 212 5.43 7.52 13.92
C ILE A 212 5.57 9.03 14.06
N ALA A 213 6.67 9.61 13.63
CA ALA A 213 6.92 11.03 13.81
C ALA A 213 7.53 11.66 12.55
N TYR A 214 7.32 12.97 12.40
CA TYR A 214 8.05 13.79 11.45
C TYR A 214 8.85 14.85 12.21
N HIS A 215 10.08 15.07 11.79
CA HIS A 215 10.91 16.16 12.31
C HIS A 215 11.91 16.60 11.26
N ASP A 216 11.89 17.89 10.94
CA ASP A 216 12.86 18.60 10.10
C ASP A 216 13.30 17.84 8.83
N GLY A 217 12.34 17.51 7.98
CA GLY A 217 12.60 16.81 6.72
C GLY A 217 12.75 15.29 6.83
N SER A 218 12.54 14.70 8.00
CA SER A 218 12.70 13.27 8.22
C SER A 218 11.46 12.64 8.85
N ALA A 219 11.10 11.43 8.44
CA ALA A 219 10.09 10.59 9.08
C ALA A 219 10.76 9.48 9.88
N PHE A 220 10.20 9.19 11.06
CA PHE A 220 10.76 8.29 12.04
C PHE A 220 9.79 7.21 12.47
N GLU A 221 10.32 6.00 12.67
CA GLU A 221 9.72 4.95 13.47
C GLU A 221 10.48 4.85 14.80
N GLY A 222 9.85 5.26 15.89
CA GLY A 222 10.52 5.38 17.17
C GLY A 222 11.71 6.37 17.10
N ARG A 223 12.93 5.84 17.13
CA ARG A 223 14.18 6.62 17.00
C ARG A 223 14.87 6.44 15.66
N HIS A 224 14.35 5.59 14.79
CA HIS A 224 14.96 5.26 13.51
C HIS A 224 14.42 6.16 12.40
N VAL A 225 15.32 6.78 11.64
CA VAL A 225 14.97 7.51 10.42
C VAL A 225 14.63 6.49 9.33
N LEU A 226 13.44 6.55 8.79
CA LEU A 226 12.95 5.65 7.74
C LEU A 226 12.97 6.29 6.35
N CYS A 227 12.82 7.62 6.30
CA CYS A 227 12.95 8.41 5.07
C CYS A 227 13.30 9.84 5.44
N ARG A 228 14.08 10.50 4.59
CA ARG A 228 14.42 11.92 4.72
C ARG A 228 14.46 12.59 3.35
N VAL A 229 14.37 13.89 3.31
CA VAL A 229 14.67 14.67 2.10
C VAL A 229 16.18 14.76 1.89
N SER A 230 16.60 15.03 0.64
CA SER A 230 18.01 15.14 0.25
C SER A 230 18.73 16.37 0.85
N ASP A 231 17.95 17.40 1.20
CA ASP A 231 18.43 18.67 1.73
C ASP A 231 17.67 19.02 3.02
N GLN A 232 17.72 20.26 3.45
CA GLN A 232 16.97 20.75 4.60
C GLN A 232 15.45 20.67 4.35
N GLY A 233 14.68 20.16 5.34
CA GLY A 233 13.24 20.10 5.27
C GLY A 233 12.59 21.47 5.04
N TYR A 234 11.67 21.55 4.07
CA TYR A 234 10.94 22.77 3.83
C TYR A 234 10.05 23.16 5.01
N ARG A 235 10.01 24.44 5.35
CA ARG A 235 9.12 25.02 6.35
C ARG A 235 8.16 26.00 5.69
N THR A 236 6.86 25.76 5.83
CA THR A 236 5.84 26.66 5.25
C THR A 236 5.90 28.04 5.90
N GLN A 237 5.64 29.08 5.10
CA GLN A 237 5.68 30.48 5.55
C GLN A 237 4.62 30.77 6.63
N ARG A 238 3.46 30.11 6.57
CA ARG A 238 2.40 30.24 7.57
C ARG A 238 2.45 29.10 8.56
N ALA A 239 2.68 29.41 9.84
CA ALA A 239 2.64 28.42 10.91
C ALA A 239 1.24 27.83 11.13
N LYS A 240 0.20 28.69 11.11
CA LYS A 240 -1.21 28.27 11.22
C LYS A 240 -1.77 27.93 9.86
N LYS A 241 -2.29 26.73 9.71
CA LYS A 241 -2.89 26.20 8.48
C LYS A 241 -4.24 25.59 8.77
N SER A 242 -5.19 25.80 7.87
CA SER A 242 -6.43 25.03 7.81
C SER A 242 -6.28 23.97 6.74
N ILE A 243 -6.45 22.71 7.11
CA ILE A 243 -6.17 21.56 6.22
C ILE A 243 -7.44 20.73 6.09
N VAL A 244 -7.80 20.41 4.85
CA VAL A 244 -8.80 19.39 4.55
C VAL A 244 -8.11 18.21 3.91
N VAL A 245 -8.35 17.02 4.44
CA VAL A 245 -7.90 15.76 3.86
C VAL A 245 -9.09 15.07 3.19
N LEU A 246 -8.98 14.82 1.89
CA LEU A 246 -9.99 14.09 1.14
C LEU A 246 -9.73 12.59 1.23
N THR A 247 -10.71 11.83 1.70
CA THR A 247 -10.66 10.37 1.82
C THR A 247 -11.70 9.68 0.95
N GLY A 248 -11.50 8.42 0.67
CA GLY A 248 -12.45 7.59 -0.07
C GLY A 248 -12.11 6.11 0.04
N ARG A 249 -12.94 5.25 -0.55
CA ARG A 249 -12.80 3.79 -0.50
C ARG A 249 -11.48 3.25 -1.07
N ARG A 250 -10.76 4.05 -1.84
CA ARG A 250 -9.43 3.73 -2.39
C ARG A 250 -8.29 4.39 -1.60
N THR A 251 -8.58 5.02 -0.47
CA THR A 251 -7.58 5.39 0.54
C THR A 251 -7.31 4.14 1.36
N VAL A 252 -6.14 3.53 1.19
CA VAL A 252 -5.83 2.18 1.68
C VAL A 252 -4.50 2.19 2.42
N SER A 253 -4.37 1.46 3.54
CA SER A 253 -3.10 1.13 4.21
C SER A 253 -2.25 2.39 4.47
N ALA A 254 -1.05 2.55 3.89
CA ALA A 254 -0.22 3.75 4.06
C ALA A 254 -0.96 5.07 3.78
N GLY A 255 -1.97 5.07 2.89
CA GLY A 255 -2.87 6.22 2.71
C GLY A 255 -3.71 6.49 3.96
N GLU A 256 -4.08 5.45 4.70
CA GLU A 256 -4.81 5.57 5.96
C GLU A 256 -3.91 6.08 7.08
N ILE A 257 -2.62 5.66 7.14
CA ILE A 257 -1.61 6.25 8.05
C ILE A 257 -1.51 7.77 7.83
N VAL A 258 -1.46 8.20 6.56
CA VAL A 258 -1.43 9.63 6.23
C VAL A 258 -2.71 10.34 6.67
N ALA A 259 -3.89 9.74 6.49
CA ALA A 259 -5.14 10.30 6.97
C ALA A 259 -5.19 10.40 8.50
N LEU A 260 -4.75 9.35 9.21
CA LEU A 260 -4.65 9.33 10.69
C LEU A 260 -3.71 10.41 11.21
N ALA A 261 -2.62 10.70 10.50
CA ALA A 261 -1.67 11.73 10.88
C ALA A 261 -2.29 13.13 10.96
N PHE A 262 -3.43 13.35 10.30
CA PHE A 262 -4.18 14.60 10.35
C PHE A 262 -5.47 14.54 11.19
N LYS A 263 -6.02 13.34 11.38
CA LYS A 263 -7.35 13.18 12.03
C LYS A 263 -7.33 13.71 13.47
N GLY A 264 -8.29 14.58 13.78
CA GLY A 264 -8.44 15.15 15.11
C GLY A 264 -7.46 16.28 15.46
N LYS A 265 -6.53 16.66 14.56
CA LYS A 265 -5.68 17.84 14.77
C LYS A 265 -6.47 19.14 14.64
N ALA A 266 -6.07 20.15 15.40
CA ALA A 266 -6.66 21.47 15.32
C ALA A 266 -6.60 22.03 13.88
N GLN A 267 -7.67 22.69 13.45
CA GLN A 267 -7.78 23.27 12.10
C GLN A 267 -7.67 22.25 10.94
N THR A 268 -7.96 20.99 11.23
CA THR A 268 -7.95 19.91 10.22
C THR A 268 -9.30 19.22 10.17
N LEU A 269 -9.75 18.85 8.97
CA LEU A 269 -11.00 18.12 8.74
C LEU A 269 -10.80 17.05 7.68
N LEU A 270 -11.29 15.84 7.93
CA LEU A 270 -11.40 14.80 6.92
C LEU A 270 -12.76 14.89 6.24
N ILE A 271 -12.78 14.92 4.91
CA ILE A 271 -14.03 14.99 4.11
C ILE A 271 -14.03 13.89 3.05
N GLY A 272 -15.16 13.26 2.79
CA GLY A 272 -15.35 12.29 1.73
C GLY A 272 -16.06 11.02 2.17
N GLU A 273 -15.61 9.87 1.68
CA GLU A 273 -16.11 8.55 2.07
C GLU A 273 -15.17 7.90 3.10
N PRO A 274 -15.67 6.89 3.85
CA PRO A 274 -14.81 6.03 4.67
C PRO A 274 -13.71 5.41 3.84
N THR A 275 -12.55 5.21 4.46
CA THR A 275 -11.39 4.56 3.84
C THR A 275 -11.61 3.04 3.68
N ALA A 276 -10.64 2.33 3.11
CA ALA A 276 -10.75 0.89 2.87
C ALA A 276 -10.82 0.04 4.14
N GLY A 277 -10.23 0.50 5.25
CA GLY A 277 -10.25 -0.21 6.53
C GLY A 277 -9.03 -1.09 6.78
N TYR A 278 -7.92 -0.85 6.07
CA TYR A 278 -6.65 -1.51 6.29
C TYR A 278 -5.76 -0.70 7.24
N THR A 279 -6.30 -0.37 8.41
CA THR A 279 -5.64 0.42 9.46
C THR A 279 -4.74 -0.44 10.35
N THR A 280 -3.93 -1.23 9.69
CA THR A 280 -2.90 -2.09 10.29
C THR A 280 -1.60 -1.92 9.50
N ALA A 281 -0.46 -2.23 10.10
CA ALA A 281 0.82 -2.16 9.42
C ALA A 281 1.45 -3.54 9.26
N ASN A 282 2.07 -3.73 8.10
CA ASN A 282 2.70 -4.98 7.71
C ASN A 282 4.21 -4.92 7.98
N ALA A 283 4.77 -6.10 8.28
CA ALA A 283 6.19 -6.37 8.15
C ALA A 283 6.43 -7.35 6.99
N THR A 284 7.62 -7.31 6.42
CA THR A 284 8.01 -8.14 5.29
C THR A 284 9.04 -9.18 5.72
N TYR A 285 8.88 -10.42 5.23
CA TYR A 285 9.77 -11.54 5.52
C TYR A 285 10.12 -12.25 4.20
N MET A 286 11.40 -12.33 3.88
CA MET A 286 11.85 -13.05 2.70
C MET A 286 11.76 -14.55 2.95
N LEU A 287 11.14 -15.26 2.00
CA LEU A 287 11.09 -16.72 1.98
C LEU A 287 12.27 -17.29 1.16
N SER A 288 12.52 -18.58 1.30
CA SER A 288 13.69 -19.24 0.67
C SER A 288 13.67 -19.23 -0.85
N ASP A 289 12.52 -19.09 -1.48
CA ASP A 289 12.34 -18.94 -2.92
C ASP A 289 12.46 -17.49 -3.43
N ARG A 290 12.85 -16.54 -2.55
CA ARG A 290 12.88 -15.09 -2.79
C ARG A 290 11.50 -14.44 -2.95
N SER A 291 10.42 -15.14 -2.67
CA SER A 291 9.14 -14.47 -2.46
C SER A 291 9.14 -13.74 -1.12
N MET A 292 8.22 -12.80 -0.97
CA MET A 292 8.11 -12.01 0.25
C MET A 292 6.74 -12.23 0.90
N LEU A 293 6.75 -12.71 2.13
CA LEU A 293 5.59 -12.72 2.99
C LEU A 293 5.38 -11.31 3.55
N VAL A 294 4.26 -10.69 3.21
CA VAL A 294 3.81 -9.42 3.76
C VAL A 294 2.77 -9.74 4.82
N LEU A 295 3.10 -9.54 6.08
CA LEU A 295 2.32 -9.99 7.23
C LEU A 295 1.93 -8.85 8.15
N THR A 296 0.66 -8.75 8.49
CA THR A 296 0.17 -7.77 9.45
C THR A 296 0.78 -8.03 10.84
N LYS A 297 1.49 -7.02 11.34
CA LYS A 297 2.26 -7.09 12.58
C LYS A 297 1.69 -6.24 13.71
N CYS A 298 1.04 -5.12 13.39
CA CYS A 298 0.53 -4.18 14.39
C CYS A 298 -0.69 -3.41 13.87
N GLN A 299 -1.42 -2.79 14.79
CA GLN A 299 -2.50 -1.86 14.53
C GLN A 299 -1.96 -0.43 14.42
N GLU A 300 -2.70 0.44 13.73
CA GLU A 300 -2.39 1.86 13.64
C GLU A 300 -3.20 2.65 14.67
N ALA A 301 -2.57 3.66 15.24
CA ALA A 301 -3.21 4.60 16.13
C ALA A 301 -2.92 6.05 15.69
N ASP A 302 -3.86 6.95 15.97
CA ASP A 302 -3.68 8.38 15.74
C ASP A 302 -2.59 8.99 16.66
N TYR A 303 -2.31 10.29 16.48
CA TYR A 303 -1.31 11.00 17.26
C TYR A 303 -1.61 11.07 18.78
N THR A 304 -2.86 10.80 19.20
CA THR A 304 -3.26 10.71 20.61
C THR A 304 -3.03 9.31 21.19
N GLY A 305 -2.71 8.33 20.33
CA GLY A 305 -2.55 6.93 20.68
C GLY A 305 -3.87 6.11 20.66
N ARG A 306 -4.96 6.68 20.14
CA ARG A 306 -6.22 5.96 19.96
C ARG A 306 -6.09 5.03 18.75
N ILE A 307 -6.25 3.72 18.98
CA ILE A 307 -6.22 2.71 17.91
C ILE A 307 -7.41 2.93 16.97
N CYS A 308 -7.14 2.85 15.68
CA CYS A 308 -8.14 2.84 14.64
C CYS A 308 -8.41 1.39 14.21
N GLU A 309 -9.64 0.95 14.31
CA GLU A 309 -10.06 -0.38 13.85
C GLU A 309 -10.96 -0.23 12.63
N GLY A 310 -10.53 -0.84 11.52
CA GLY A 310 -11.28 -0.77 10.26
C GLY A 310 -11.21 0.60 9.58
N SER A 311 -12.28 0.98 8.91
CA SER A 311 -12.31 2.20 8.09
C SER A 311 -12.22 3.48 8.91
N ILE A 312 -11.41 4.41 8.46
CA ILE A 312 -11.39 5.77 8.98
C ILE A 312 -12.64 6.48 8.47
N VAL A 313 -13.58 6.78 9.37
CA VAL A 313 -14.76 7.56 9.03
C VAL A 313 -14.38 9.04 8.96
N PRO A 314 -14.64 9.75 7.83
CA PRO A 314 -14.36 11.17 7.72
C PRO A 314 -15.22 11.99 8.69
N ASP A 315 -14.75 13.18 9.06
CA ASP A 315 -15.49 14.09 9.94
C ASP A 315 -16.73 14.68 9.24
N LYS A 316 -16.67 14.81 7.90
CA LYS A 316 -17.80 15.17 7.05
C LYS A 316 -17.96 14.14 5.94
N LEU A 317 -19.02 13.33 6.06
CA LEU A 317 -19.34 12.32 5.06
C LEU A 317 -19.95 12.98 3.82
N ILE A 318 -19.36 12.70 2.65
CA ILE A 318 -19.89 13.06 1.34
C ILE A 318 -19.86 11.79 0.49
N SER A 319 -21.04 11.29 0.11
CA SER A 319 -21.14 10.13 -0.77
C SER A 319 -20.93 10.57 -2.22
N THR A 320 -20.06 9.86 -2.93
CA THR A 320 -19.88 10.02 -4.39
C THR A 320 -20.84 9.16 -5.20
N ALA A 321 -21.51 8.20 -4.55
CA ALA A 321 -22.61 7.43 -5.13
C ALA A 321 -23.90 8.24 -5.04
N GLY A 322 -24.19 9.06 -6.04
CA GLY A 322 -25.49 9.70 -6.20
C GLY A 322 -26.58 8.65 -6.47
N PRO A 323 -27.85 8.92 -6.11
CA PRO A 323 -28.99 8.01 -6.39
C PRO A 323 -29.31 7.86 -7.88
N THR A 324 -28.61 8.54 -8.77
CA THR A 324 -28.77 8.45 -10.23
C THR A 324 -27.41 8.49 -10.93
N MET A 325 -27.00 7.36 -11.48
CA MET A 325 -26.04 7.33 -12.57
C MET A 325 -26.64 8.11 -13.76
N GLY A 326 -26.40 9.41 -13.85
CA GLY A 326 -26.90 10.14 -15.02
C GLY A 326 -26.87 11.66 -14.98
N THR A 327 -26.58 12.34 -13.87
CA THR A 327 -26.70 13.81 -13.82
C THR A 327 -25.53 14.58 -13.20
N ALA A 328 -24.42 13.92 -12.82
CA ALA A 328 -23.20 14.68 -12.53
C ALA A 328 -22.61 15.13 -13.87
N ALA A 329 -22.60 16.44 -14.12
CA ALA A 329 -21.87 16.99 -15.27
C ALA A 329 -20.41 16.57 -15.17
N ALA A 330 -19.79 16.25 -16.32
CA ALA A 330 -18.38 15.91 -16.36
C ALA A 330 -17.58 17.11 -15.82
N GLY A 331 -17.14 17.04 -14.55
CA GLY A 331 -16.42 18.14 -13.87
C GLY A 331 -16.82 18.36 -12.41
N ASP A 332 -17.98 17.89 -11.96
CA ASP A 332 -18.45 18.10 -10.59
C ASP A 332 -17.72 17.13 -9.62
N ASP A 333 -17.01 17.69 -8.64
CA ASP A 333 -16.36 16.97 -7.54
C ASP A 333 -16.94 17.47 -6.21
N PRO A 334 -18.08 16.91 -5.74
CA PRO A 334 -18.77 17.39 -4.56
C PRO A 334 -17.92 17.29 -3.28
N VAL A 335 -16.96 16.38 -3.23
CA VAL A 335 -16.05 16.24 -2.10
C VAL A 335 -15.04 17.40 -2.09
N LYS A 336 -14.48 17.75 -3.24
CA LYS A 336 -13.57 18.89 -3.40
C LYS A 336 -14.29 20.22 -3.18
N GLU A 337 -15.51 20.36 -3.67
CA GLU A 337 -16.36 21.54 -3.45
C GLU A 337 -16.68 21.75 -1.96
N ALA A 338 -17.03 20.69 -1.25
CA ALA A 338 -17.26 20.74 0.19
C ALA A 338 -16.01 21.16 0.97
N ALA A 339 -14.82 20.73 0.52
CA ALA A 339 -13.54 21.11 1.08
C ALA A 339 -13.23 22.60 0.84
N VAL A 340 -13.41 23.07 -0.37
CA VAL A 340 -13.27 24.50 -0.72
C VAL A 340 -14.22 25.36 0.12
N SER A 341 -15.49 24.99 0.18
CA SER A 341 -16.50 25.70 0.98
C SER A 341 -16.11 25.81 2.46
N TRP A 342 -15.61 24.72 3.07
CA TRP A 342 -15.18 24.74 4.47
C TRP A 342 -13.96 25.63 4.69
N LEU A 343 -12.99 25.61 3.77
CA LEU A 343 -11.77 26.42 3.85
C LEU A 343 -12.06 27.92 3.62
N THR A 344 -13.02 28.27 2.79
CA THR A 344 -13.35 29.68 2.46
C THR A 344 -13.93 30.42 3.67
N THR A 345 -14.55 29.70 4.60
CA THR A 345 -15.16 30.27 5.82
C THR A 345 -14.17 30.41 7.00
N ARG A 346 -12.84 30.15 6.79
CA ARG A 346 -11.84 30.10 7.85
C ARG A 346 -10.64 31.00 7.69
#